data_1bdbfe4e07cd35aff5211174635299ae
#
_entry.id   1bdbfe4e07cd35aff5211174635299ae
#
_cell.length_a   1.000
_cell.length_b   1.000
_cell.length_c   1.000
_cell.angle_alpha   90.00
_cell.angle_beta   90.00
_cell.angle_gamma   90.00
#
_symmetry.space_group_name_H-M   'P 1'
#
loop_
_entity.id
_entity.type
_entity.pdbx_description
1 polymer ?
#
loop_
_entity_poly.entity_id
_entity_poly.type
_entity_poly.pdbx_seq_one_letter_code
_entity_poly.pdbx_strand_id
1 'polypeptide(L)'
;MNENSEEMKTDDLIASLEDKGIKLWTDNGKLRYSAPQGVMNSNIVQLLKNNKDSLMENLSRAKDDLKIIHDEEKRYERFSLSGIQGAYLMGRSKNMEYGGLACHIYMEFEYDKLEREKTQNIWNRIISENDMLHAVIDREGWQRVLPEWNRFELNENDLTELSESQQSEAMEKIKRRLGNRVFNTTELPLFEVELSQLGNCTVMHFSIDMLIVDWTSVWLMLNKFEEYYYNGDDIEKHKLTITFRDYMEAYKNIPDTQMYKKAEKYWKERINDLPSAPQLPVVGRGGQEFKRFELRLPEKDWLFFKSQAQKIGVTPVAALVTAYSSALERFSTNKRFILNLTTLNRMPLDEQVKSLIGDFTSLSLITIDNRGDMTFSQRAADTNKTLFEVLDNRLYTGMEVAREKTRLGTGDKFLMPYVFTSSVGLINNEQSGAMKGRYRGGISQTPQVFIDCQVMDGKWGLIINWDVRDDIFPQGLPERMFELFSDRIRAVSYTHLRAHETPEHL
;
A
#
# COMPACT_ATOMS: atom_id res chain seq x y z
N MET A 1 -33.42 22.15 26.13
CA MET A 1 -33.23 20.82 26.77
C MET A 1 -33.63 19.66 25.86
N ASN A 2 -34.15 19.88 24.66
CA ASN A 2 -34.62 18.79 23.79
C ASN A 2 -33.70 18.42 22.65
N GLU A 3 -32.70 19.24 22.32
CA GLU A 3 -31.79 19.00 21.19
C GLU A 3 -30.81 17.86 21.44
N ASN A 4 -30.27 17.74 22.66
CA ASN A 4 -29.33 16.66 22.99
C ASN A 4 -29.97 15.26 23.07
N SER A 5 -31.29 15.15 23.25
CA SER A 5 -31.96 13.85 23.35
C SER A 5 -32.35 13.26 21.98
N GLU A 6 -32.52 14.11 20.94
CA GLU A 6 -32.79 13.66 19.57
C GLU A 6 -31.50 13.29 18.82
N GLU A 7 -30.40 14.02 19.00
CA GLU A 7 -29.08 13.66 18.47
C GLU A 7 -28.61 12.30 19.00
N MET A 8 -28.73 12.05 20.29
CA MET A 8 -28.34 10.76 20.90
C MET A 8 -29.17 9.59 20.36
N LYS A 9 -30.46 9.81 20.00
CA LYS A 9 -31.32 8.79 19.36
C LYS A 9 -30.90 8.46 17.93
N THR A 10 -30.42 9.45 17.16
CA THR A 10 -30.00 9.22 15.75
C THR A 10 -28.68 8.47 15.68
N ASP A 11 -27.73 8.78 16.56
CA ASP A 11 -26.46 8.07 16.67
C ASP A 11 -26.64 6.62 17.14
N ASP A 12 -27.52 6.41 18.13
CA ASP A 12 -27.89 5.07 18.60
C ASP A 12 -28.58 4.25 17.50
N LEU A 13 -29.38 4.90 16.68
CA LEU A 13 -30.03 4.27 15.53
C LEU A 13 -29.00 3.86 14.47
N ILE A 14 -28.05 4.74 14.12
CA ILE A 14 -26.97 4.44 13.17
C ILE A 14 -26.14 3.26 13.70
N ALA A 15 -25.71 3.30 14.96
CA ALA A 15 -24.98 2.21 15.59
C ALA A 15 -25.75 0.87 15.57
N SER A 16 -27.05 0.89 15.88
CA SER A 16 -27.90 -0.32 15.84
C SER A 16 -28.07 -0.90 14.41
N LEU A 17 -28.06 -0.04 13.39
CA LEU A 17 -28.11 -0.47 11.98
C LEU A 17 -26.76 -1.05 11.53
N GLU A 18 -25.66 -0.42 11.95
CA GLU A 18 -24.31 -0.91 11.68
C GLU A 18 -24.03 -2.26 12.34
N ASP A 19 -24.49 -2.49 13.58
CA ASP A 19 -24.40 -3.79 14.27
C ASP A 19 -25.11 -4.91 13.51
N LYS A 20 -26.11 -4.56 12.69
CA LYS A 20 -26.77 -5.49 11.76
C LYS A 20 -26.10 -5.58 10.39
N GLY A 21 -24.94 -4.93 10.22
CA GLY A 21 -24.20 -4.88 8.96
C GLY A 21 -24.78 -3.93 7.91
N ILE A 22 -25.72 -3.05 8.30
CA ILE A 22 -26.31 -2.06 7.39
C ILE A 22 -25.45 -0.80 7.43
N LYS A 23 -24.81 -0.48 6.30
CA LYS A 23 -24.02 0.74 6.12
C LYS A 23 -24.87 1.81 5.44
N LEU A 24 -24.85 3.04 6.01
CA LEU A 24 -25.57 4.19 5.48
C LEU A 24 -24.61 5.27 5.00
N TRP A 25 -24.96 5.94 3.90
CA TRP A 25 -24.23 7.14 3.44
C TRP A 25 -25.16 8.07 2.65
N THR A 26 -24.71 9.31 2.47
CA THR A 26 -25.39 10.28 1.60
C THR A 26 -24.69 10.34 0.24
N ASP A 27 -25.46 10.30 -0.84
CA ASP A 27 -25.00 10.42 -2.21
C ASP A 27 -25.97 11.32 -3.01
N ASN A 28 -25.45 12.43 -3.55
CA ASN A 28 -26.24 13.42 -4.30
C ASN A 28 -27.56 13.81 -3.61
N GLY A 29 -27.50 14.10 -2.30
CA GLY A 29 -28.65 14.49 -1.49
C GLY A 29 -29.66 13.36 -1.25
N LYS A 30 -29.26 12.10 -1.43
CA LYS A 30 -30.10 10.91 -1.18
C LYS A 30 -29.44 10.00 -0.17
N LEU A 31 -30.23 9.49 0.79
CA LEU A 31 -29.77 8.44 1.69
C LEU A 31 -29.59 7.13 0.91
N ARG A 32 -28.41 6.55 0.97
CA ARG A 32 -28.06 5.25 0.41
C ARG A 32 -27.75 4.27 1.51
N TYR A 33 -27.88 2.98 1.21
CA TYR A 33 -27.51 1.92 2.14
C TYR A 33 -26.94 0.71 1.42
N SER A 34 -26.14 -0.05 2.14
CA SER A 34 -25.70 -1.41 1.80
C SER A 34 -26.01 -2.31 2.98
N ALA A 35 -26.51 -3.51 2.72
CA ALA A 35 -26.86 -4.46 3.76
C ALA A 35 -26.57 -5.90 3.28
N PRO A 36 -26.22 -6.83 4.20
CA PRO A 36 -26.13 -8.25 3.90
C PRO A 36 -27.48 -8.82 3.41
N GLN A 37 -27.41 -9.86 2.61
CA GLN A 37 -28.61 -10.49 2.06
C GLN A 37 -29.54 -10.98 3.20
N GLY A 38 -30.82 -10.60 3.13
CA GLY A 38 -31.82 -11.01 4.11
C GLY A 38 -31.91 -10.15 5.38
N VAL A 39 -31.03 -9.18 5.61
CA VAL A 39 -31.06 -8.29 6.78
C VAL A 39 -32.12 -7.21 6.63
N MET A 40 -32.34 -6.70 5.40
CA MET A 40 -33.33 -5.67 5.13
C MET A 40 -34.76 -6.25 5.18
N ASN A 41 -35.54 -5.74 6.10
CA ASN A 41 -36.97 -6.09 6.24
C ASN A 41 -37.83 -4.82 6.24
N SER A 42 -39.16 -5.01 6.20
CA SER A 42 -40.14 -3.90 6.17
C SER A 42 -40.00 -2.93 7.34
N ASN A 43 -39.64 -3.44 8.53
CA ASN A 43 -39.47 -2.60 9.72
C ASN A 43 -38.22 -1.70 9.62
N ILE A 44 -37.10 -2.23 9.13
CA ILE A 44 -35.87 -1.45 8.91
C ILE A 44 -36.09 -0.42 7.81
N VAL A 45 -36.76 -0.78 6.70
CA VAL A 45 -37.09 0.18 5.64
C VAL A 45 -37.98 1.31 6.16
N GLN A 46 -38.97 0.98 6.99
CA GLN A 46 -39.85 2.00 7.59
C GLN A 46 -39.08 2.87 8.59
N LEU A 47 -38.18 2.29 9.38
CA LEU A 47 -37.30 3.01 10.33
C LEU A 47 -36.39 4.00 9.60
N LEU A 48 -35.75 3.59 8.49
CA LEU A 48 -34.94 4.47 7.65
C LEU A 48 -35.76 5.60 7.01
N LYS A 49 -37.00 5.32 6.58
CA LYS A 49 -37.88 6.35 6.03
C LYS A 49 -38.33 7.36 7.08
N ASN A 50 -38.68 6.91 8.27
CA ASN A 50 -39.16 7.77 9.34
C ASN A 50 -38.05 8.70 9.91
N ASN A 51 -36.82 8.27 9.86
CA ASN A 51 -35.66 9.03 10.37
C ASN A 51 -34.75 9.59 9.26
N LYS A 52 -35.26 9.62 8.02
CA LYS A 52 -34.44 9.96 6.85
C LYS A 52 -33.75 11.31 6.99
N ASP A 53 -34.47 12.34 7.39
CA ASP A 53 -33.95 13.71 7.44
C ASP A 53 -32.90 13.84 8.55
N SER A 54 -33.14 13.30 9.74
CA SER A 54 -32.17 13.26 10.86
C SER A 54 -30.94 12.42 10.52
N LEU A 55 -31.12 11.27 9.83
CA LEU A 55 -30.01 10.46 9.35
C LEU A 55 -29.18 11.19 8.30
N MET A 56 -29.84 11.87 7.35
CA MET A 56 -29.14 12.64 6.33
C MET A 56 -28.39 13.83 6.93
N GLU A 57 -28.97 14.54 7.88
CA GLU A 57 -28.33 15.64 8.58
C GLU A 57 -27.11 15.17 9.38
N ASN A 58 -27.25 14.12 10.15
CA ASN A 58 -26.15 13.54 10.93
C ASN A 58 -24.99 13.05 10.03
N LEU A 59 -25.32 12.28 8.97
CA LEU A 59 -24.32 11.80 8.01
C LEU A 59 -23.68 12.94 7.19
N SER A 60 -24.40 14.03 6.94
CA SER A 60 -23.86 15.23 6.26
C SER A 60 -22.94 16.02 7.19
N ARG A 61 -23.34 16.20 8.46
CA ARG A 61 -22.51 16.86 9.48
C ARG A 61 -21.19 16.13 9.69
N ALA A 62 -21.21 14.81 9.83
CA ALA A 62 -19.99 13.98 9.92
C ALA A 62 -19.08 14.12 8.68
N LYS A 63 -19.63 14.45 7.52
CA LYS A 63 -18.89 14.67 6.28
C LYS A 63 -18.32 16.10 6.21
N ASP A 64 -19.02 17.09 6.74
CA ASP A 64 -18.56 18.49 6.74
C ASP A 64 -17.40 18.72 7.72
N ASP A 65 -17.35 17.98 8.83
CA ASP A 65 -16.26 18.05 9.84
C ASP A 65 -14.90 17.55 9.29
N LEU A 66 -14.89 16.80 8.18
CA LEU A 66 -13.71 16.26 7.52
C LEU A 66 -13.40 16.91 6.17
N LYS A 67 -13.96 18.07 5.87
CA LYS A 67 -13.74 18.73 4.61
C LYS A 67 -12.32 19.28 4.48
N ILE A 68 -11.69 19.01 3.34
CA ILE A 68 -10.41 19.67 3.00
C ILE A 68 -10.68 21.14 2.74
N ILE A 69 -9.97 22.00 3.45
CA ILE A 69 -9.97 23.45 3.25
C ILE A 69 -8.63 23.82 2.63
N HIS A 70 -8.66 24.29 1.39
CA HIS A 70 -7.45 24.79 0.75
C HIS A 70 -7.07 26.17 1.31
N ASP A 71 -5.78 26.33 1.63
CA ASP A 71 -5.20 27.58 2.12
C ASP A 71 -3.89 27.85 1.37
N GLU A 72 -4.00 28.62 0.27
CA GLU A 72 -2.84 28.93 -0.60
C GLU A 72 -1.75 29.69 0.15
N GLU A 73 -2.11 30.54 1.14
CA GLU A 73 -1.13 31.30 1.92
C GLU A 73 -0.23 30.38 2.77
N LYS A 74 -0.76 29.23 3.19
CA LYS A 74 -0.05 28.24 4.01
C LYS A 74 0.59 27.10 3.22
N ARG A 75 0.48 27.09 1.90
CA ARG A 75 0.96 26.00 1.04
C ARG A 75 2.40 25.55 1.35
N TYR A 76 3.27 26.50 1.69
CA TYR A 76 4.68 26.29 1.95
C TYR A 76 5.04 26.25 3.44
N GLU A 77 4.08 26.32 4.34
CA GLU A 77 4.31 26.13 5.76
C GLU A 77 4.63 24.67 6.10
N ARG A 78 5.32 24.49 7.23
CA ARG A 78 5.60 23.15 7.76
C ARG A 78 4.31 22.47 8.19
N PHE A 79 4.25 21.17 7.97
CA PHE A 79 3.17 20.31 8.45
C PHE A 79 3.72 18.96 8.94
N SER A 80 2.95 18.26 9.78
CA SER A 80 3.39 17.03 10.44
C SER A 80 3.50 15.86 9.46
N LEU A 81 4.42 14.95 9.75
CA LEU A 81 4.47 13.63 9.13
C LEU A 81 3.26 12.78 9.53
N SER A 82 2.86 11.86 8.69
CA SER A 82 2.00 10.75 9.06
C SER A 82 2.72 9.80 10.02
N GLY A 83 1.97 8.92 10.70
CA GLY A 83 2.58 7.92 11.58
C GLY A 83 3.57 7.02 10.87
N ILE A 84 3.29 6.64 9.62
CA ILE A 84 4.17 5.77 8.83
C ILE A 84 5.40 6.53 8.30
N GLN A 85 5.24 7.76 7.84
CA GLN A 85 6.37 8.61 7.46
C GLN A 85 7.34 8.81 8.62
N GLY A 86 6.82 9.01 9.83
CA GLY A 86 7.64 9.08 11.05
C GLY A 86 8.42 7.78 11.31
N ALA A 87 7.81 6.61 11.08
CA ALA A 87 8.49 5.32 11.19
C ALA A 87 9.57 5.14 10.11
N TYR A 88 9.32 5.56 8.88
CA TYR A 88 10.32 5.55 7.80
C TYR A 88 11.51 6.46 8.11
N LEU A 89 11.26 7.64 8.66
CA LEU A 89 12.32 8.58 9.06
C LEU A 89 13.17 7.99 10.19
N MET A 90 12.55 7.45 11.25
CA MET A 90 13.26 6.80 12.35
C MET A 90 14.04 5.57 11.89
N GLY A 91 13.49 4.79 10.97
CA GLY A 91 14.11 3.58 10.42
C GLY A 91 15.45 3.81 9.72
N ARG A 92 15.75 5.06 9.31
CA ARG A 92 17.06 5.44 8.73
C ARG A 92 18.20 5.44 9.75
N SER A 93 17.88 5.44 11.04
CA SER A 93 18.89 5.43 12.09
C SER A 93 19.60 4.08 12.15
N LYS A 94 20.93 4.08 12.04
CA LYS A 94 21.77 2.89 12.24
C LYS A 94 21.72 2.35 13.67
N ASN A 95 21.28 3.17 14.63
CA ASN A 95 21.11 2.77 16.02
C ASN A 95 19.79 2.00 16.26
N MET A 96 18.87 2.05 15.30
CA MET A 96 17.64 1.29 15.36
C MET A 96 17.89 -0.16 14.98
N GLU A 97 17.35 -1.10 15.73
CA GLU A 97 17.45 -2.50 15.41
C GLU A 97 16.74 -2.77 14.07
N TYR A 98 17.44 -3.44 13.15
CA TYR A 98 17.02 -3.62 11.75
C TYR A 98 16.74 -2.30 10.99
N GLY A 99 17.33 -1.18 11.45
CA GLY A 99 17.30 0.12 10.80
C GLY A 99 18.49 0.34 9.85
N GLY A 100 18.80 1.62 9.60
CA GLY A 100 19.89 2.05 8.72
C GLY A 100 19.54 2.02 7.24
N LEU A 101 18.23 1.92 6.90
CA LEU A 101 17.68 1.86 5.55
C LEU A 101 16.65 2.96 5.34
N ALA A 102 16.49 3.42 4.11
CA ALA A 102 15.33 4.20 3.70
C ALA A 102 14.16 3.25 3.33
N CYS A 103 12.93 3.67 3.54
CA CYS A 103 11.81 3.08 2.81
C CYS A 103 11.86 3.61 1.38
N HIS A 104 12.14 2.74 0.42
CA HIS A 104 12.58 3.14 -0.89
C HIS A 104 12.17 2.12 -1.95
N ILE A 105 11.86 2.60 -3.15
CA ILE A 105 11.56 1.78 -4.32
C ILE A 105 12.51 2.15 -5.46
N TYR A 106 12.99 1.12 -6.13
CA TYR A 106 13.65 1.20 -7.41
C TYR A 106 12.93 0.32 -8.43
N MET A 107 12.72 0.84 -9.66
CA MET A 107 12.07 0.14 -10.76
C MET A 107 12.77 0.43 -12.09
N GLU A 108 12.69 -0.55 -12.99
CA GLU A 108 13.18 -0.47 -14.37
C GLU A 108 12.04 -0.63 -15.37
N PHE A 109 11.99 0.27 -16.34
CA PHE A 109 11.04 0.22 -17.44
C PHE A 109 11.77 0.30 -18.77
N GLU A 110 11.49 -0.65 -19.67
CA GLU A 110 12.06 -0.68 -21.00
C GLU A 110 11.10 -0.05 -22.00
N TYR A 111 11.65 0.84 -22.82
CA TYR A 111 10.97 1.55 -23.91
C TYR A 111 11.74 1.31 -25.21
N ASP A 112 11.06 1.38 -26.36
CA ASP A 112 11.75 1.31 -27.66
C ASP A 112 12.80 2.42 -27.76
N LYS A 113 12.42 3.64 -27.42
CA LYS A 113 13.32 4.79 -27.36
C LYS A 113 12.79 5.89 -26.45
N LEU A 114 13.66 6.44 -25.62
CA LEU A 114 13.42 7.68 -24.88
C LEU A 114 14.51 8.70 -25.21
N GLU A 115 14.11 9.93 -25.49
CA GLU A 115 15.03 11.05 -25.72
C GLU A 115 15.31 11.77 -24.42
N ARG A 116 16.60 11.94 -24.07
CA ARG A 116 17.04 12.52 -22.81
C ARG A 116 16.39 13.88 -22.53
N GLU A 117 16.50 14.83 -23.46
CA GLU A 117 16.00 16.20 -23.26
C GLU A 117 14.50 16.24 -23.08
N LYS A 118 13.76 15.51 -23.92
CA LYS A 118 12.30 15.38 -23.81
C LYS A 118 11.88 14.76 -22.48
N THR A 119 12.54 13.69 -22.07
CA THR A 119 12.32 13.01 -20.80
C THR A 119 12.58 13.96 -19.62
N GLN A 120 13.70 14.69 -19.64
CA GLN A 120 14.05 15.65 -18.60
C GLN A 120 13.02 16.79 -18.49
N ASN A 121 12.56 17.32 -19.61
CA ASN A 121 11.55 18.39 -19.62
C ASN A 121 10.22 17.91 -19.03
N ILE A 122 9.81 16.69 -19.36
CA ILE A 122 8.58 16.08 -18.82
C ILE A 122 8.69 15.87 -17.30
N TRP A 123 9.81 15.34 -16.81
CA TRP A 123 10.02 15.18 -15.36
C TRP A 123 10.00 16.53 -14.64
N ASN A 124 10.64 17.56 -15.19
CA ASN A 124 10.56 18.90 -14.62
C ASN A 124 9.13 19.47 -14.60
N ARG A 125 8.32 19.15 -15.62
CA ARG A 125 6.89 19.48 -15.62
C ARG A 125 6.13 18.74 -14.52
N ILE A 126 6.34 17.41 -14.39
CA ILE A 126 5.71 16.60 -13.32
C ILE A 126 6.07 17.13 -11.93
N ILE A 127 7.35 17.50 -11.71
CA ILE A 127 7.80 18.09 -10.46
C ILE A 127 7.03 19.41 -10.19
N SER A 128 6.93 20.29 -11.18
CA SER A 128 6.26 21.58 -11.03
C SER A 128 4.76 21.49 -10.75
N GLU A 129 4.13 20.38 -11.12
CA GLU A 129 2.71 20.13 -10.93
C GLU A 129 2.38 19.42 -9.61
N ASN A 130 3.40 18.91 -8.88
CA ASN A 130 3.18 18.04 -7.72
C ASN A 130 4.07 18.44 -6.54
N ASP A 131 3.49 19.11 -5.57
CA ASP A 131 4.16 19.69 -4.39
C ASP A 131 5.10 18.71 -3.67
N MET A 132 4.68 17.48 -3.46
CA MET A 132 5.48 16.50 -2.71
C MET A 132 6.78 16.09 -3.41
N LEU A 133 6.92 16.34 -4.72
CA LEU A 133 8.18 16.07 -5.44
C LEU A 133 9.26 17.13 -5.18
N HIS A 134 8.88 18.27 -4.59
CA HIS A 134 9.81 19.26 -4.08
C HIS A 134 9.60 19.56 -2.59
N ALA A 135 9.14 18.55 -1.84
CA ALA A 135 9.07 18.57 -0.40
C ALA A 135 10.36 18.05 0.26
N VAL A 136 10.73 18.65 1.38
CA VAL A 136 11.83 18.22 2.24
C VAL A 136 11.32 17.87 3.62
N ILE A 137 12.03 16.98 4.32
CA ILE A 137 11.70 16.57 5.67
C ILE A 137 12.88 16.88 6.58
N ASP A 138 12.64 17.65 7.66
CA ASP A 138 13.67 17.98 8.61
C ASP A 138 13.87 16.86 9.65
N ARG A 139 14.93 17.01 10.47
CA ARG A 139 15.29 16.02 11.49
C ARG A 139 14.31 15.99 12.68
N GLU A 140 13.48 17.01 12.82
CA GLU A 140 12.47 17.14 13.87
C GLU A 140 11.16 16.43 13.50
N GLY A 141 11.05 15.92 12.26
CA GLY A 141 9.86 15.22 11.77
C GLY A 141 8.80 16.14 11.20
N TRP A 142 9.19 17.29 10.67
CA TRP A 142 8.33 18.18 9.92
C TRP A 142 8.65 18.10 8.43
N GLN A 143 7.64 18.17 7.62
CA GLN A 143 7.76 18.28 6.17
C GLN A 143 7.27 19.62 5.67
N ARG A 144 7.85 20.08 4.58
CA ARG A 144 7.41 21.30 3.90
C ARG A 144 7.73 21.24 2.42
N VAL A 145 6.88 21.87 1.63
CA VAL A 145 7.09 22.10 0.20
C VAL A 145 8.01 23.31 0.02
N LEU A 146 8.99 23.23 -0.87
CA LEU A 146 9.84 24.37 -1.19
C LEU A 146 9.21 25.15 -2.36
N PRO A 147 9.07 26.50 -2.27
CA PRO A 147 8.49 27.31 -3.35
C PRO A 147 9.43 27.38 -4.55
N GLU A 148 10.73 27.20 -4.34
CA GLU A 148 11.76 27.24 -5.37
C GLU A 148 12.62 25.98 -5.29
N TRP A 149 13.00 25.45 -6.44
CA TRP A 149 13.91 24.30 -6.56
C TRP A 149 14.76 24.42 -7.82
N ASN A 150 15.92 23.75 -7.83
CA ASN A 150 16.74 23.67 -9.02
C ASN A 150 16.10 22.77 -10.07
N ARG A 151 16.31 23.11 -11.34
CA ARG A 151 15.89 22.24 -12.43
C ARG A 151 16.47 20.83 -12.23
N PHE A 152 15.62 19.84 -12.35
CA PHE A 152 16.01 18.43 -12.29
C PHE A 152 16.87 18.09 -13.52
N GLU A 153 18.03 17.48 -13.28
CA GLU A 153 18.99 17.02 -14.29
C GLU A 153 18.88 15.51 -14.43
N LEU A 154 18.62 15.05 -15.66
CA LEU A 154 18.50 13.63 -15.99
C LEU A 154 19.88 13.07 -16.38
N ASN A 155 20.31 12.01 -15.70
CA ASN A 155 21.51 11.26 -16.08
C ASN A 155 21.18 10.28 -17.22
N GLU A 156 22.14 10.15 -18.14
CA GLU A 156 22.06 9.18 -19.23
C GLU A 156 23.35 8.40 -19.35
N ASN A 157 23.22 7.09 -19.48
CA ASN A 157 24.32 6.16 -19.69
C ASN A 157 24.23 5.61 -21.12
N ASP A 158 25.17 5.99 -21.98
CA ASP A 158 25.28 5.38 -23.29
C ASP A 158 26.07 4.07 -23.18
N LEU A 159 25.34 2.97 -23.33
CA LEU A 159 25.86 1.60 -23.27
C LEU A 159 25.85 0.92 -24.65
N THR A 160 25.58 1.66 -25.72
CA THR A 160 25.35 1.11 -27.08
C THR A 160 26.57 0.40 -27.65
N GLU A 161 27.78 0.90 -27.37
CA GLU A 161 29.04 0.33 -27.85
C GLU A 161 29.58 -0.83 -26.99
N LEU A 162 28.93 -1.14 -25.87
CA LEU A 162 29.35 -2.21 -24.99
C LEU A 162 28.83 -3.57 -25.45
N SER A 163 29.60 -4.63 -25.22
CA SER A 163 29.10 -6.00 -25.39
C SER A 163 27.95 -6.31 -24.43
N GLU A 164 27.11 -7.29 -24.74
CA GLU A 164 25.98 -7.71 -23.90
C GLU A 164 26.40 -8.01 -22.45
N SER A 165 27.54 -8.65 -22.23
CA SER A 165 28.08 -8.92 -20.89
C SER A 165 28.43 -7.63 -20.16
N GLN A 166 29.04 -6.67 -20.84
CA GLN A 166 29.40 -5.37 -20.26
C GLN A 166 28.15 -4.51 -20.00
N GLN A 167 27.15 -4.55 -20.89
CA GLN A 167 25.86 -3.92 -20.67
C GLN A 167 25.20 -4.48 -19.41
N SER A 168 25.14 -5.80 -19.27
CA SER A 168 24.57 -6.47 -18.10
C SER A 168 25.29 -6.08 -16.80
N GLU A 169 26.61 -6.01 -16.81
CA GLU A 169 27.40 -5.57 -15.65
C GLU A 169 27.15 -4.08 -15.31
N ALA A 170 27.05 -3.22 -16.31
CA ALA A 170 26.76 -1.80 -16.11
C ALA A 170 25.35 -1.60 -15.54
N MET A 171 24.35 -2.31 -16.08
CA MET A 171 22.96 -2.29 -15.59
C MET A 171 22.87 -2.77 -14.13
N GLU A 172 23.58 -3.84 -13.76
CA GLU A 172 23.58 -4.33 -12.39
C GLU A 172 24.25 -3.33 -11.40
N LYS A 173 25.29 -2.61 -11.84
CA LYS A 173 25.90 -1.53 -11.04
C LYS A 173 24.93 -0.37 -10.82
N ILE A 174 24.20 0.05 -11.87
CA ILE A 174 23.15 1.09 -11.78
C ILE A 174 22.07 0.64 -10.83
N LYS A 175 21.53 -0.56 -11.02
CA LYS A 175 20.51 -1.16 -10.16
C LYS A 175 20.93 -1.20 -8.69
N ARG A 176 22.16 -1.65 -8.40
CA ARG A 176 22.69 -1.71 -7.03
C ARG A 176 22.81 -0.32 -6.42
N ARG A 177 23.30 0.67 -7.18
CA ARG A 177 23.43 2.05 -6.72
C ARG A 177 22.10 2.70 -6.44
N LEU A 178 21.15 2.61 -7.37
CA LEU A 178 19.83 3.21 -7.26
C LEU A 178 18.90 2.45 -6.33
N GLY A 179 19.01 1.12 -6.28
CA GLY A 179 18.21 0.25 -5.43
C GLY A 179 18.54 0.36 -3.94
N ASN A 180 19.78 0.77 -3.60
CA ASN A 180 20.21 0.97 -2.20
C ASN A 180 20.34 2.46 -1.82
N ARG A 181 19.65 3.33 -2.55
CA ARG A 181 19.72 4.77 -2.33
C ARG A 181 19.12 5.17 -0.99
N VAL A 182 19.84 6.01 -0.25
CA VAL A 182 19.33 6.70 0.94
C VAL A 182 19.49 8.20 0.68
N PHE A 183 18.38 8.86 0.36
CA PHE A 183 18.37 10.29 0.09
C PHE A 183 18.55 11.10 1.38
N ASN A 184 19.21 12.27 1.27
CA ASN A 184 19.20 13.25 2.35
C ASN A 184 17.85 13.95 2.39
N THR A 185 17.05 13.71 3.45
CA THR A 185 15.68 14.20 3.53
C THR A 185 15.55 15.71 3.60
N THR A 186 16.65 16.42 3.91
CA THR A 186 16.68 17.88 4.00
C THR A 186 17.04 18.58 2.69
N GLU A 187 17.32 17.81 1.63
CA GLU A 187 17.76 18.30 0.32
C GLU A 187 16.90 17.67 -0.80
N LEU A 188 16.76 18.42 -1.89
CA LEU A 188 16.06 17.94 -3.08
C LEU A 188 17.03 17.40 -4.13
N PRO A 189 16.59 16.46 -4.98
CA PRO A 189 15.33 15.73 -4.95
C PRO A 189 15.39 14.48 -4.07
N LEU A 190 14.22 13.97 -3.62
CA LEU A 190 14.10 12.68 -2.93
C LEU A 190 13.77 11.54 -3.92
N PHE A 191 14.13 11.70 -5.15
CA PHE A 191 14.03 10.69 -6.21
C PHE A 191 15.13 10.92 -7.25
N GLU A 192 15.36 9.92 -8.09
CA GLU A 192 16.33 9.95 -9.18
C GLU A 192 15.76 9.20 -10.39
N VAL A 193 15.93 9.76 -11.58
CA VAL A 193 15.59 9.11 -12.85
C VAL A 193 16.86 9.10 -13.71
N GLU A 194 17.16 7.96 -14.29
CA GLU A 194 18.26 7.81 -15.26
C GLU A 194 17.79 7.04 -16.48
N LEU A 195 18.45 7.26 -17.60
CA LEU A 195 18.29 6.47 -18.81
C LEU A 195 19.55 5.65 -19.09
N SER A 196 19.35 4.43 -19.56
CA SER A 196 20.41 3.61 -20.16
C SER A 196 20.04 3.26 -21.60
N GLN A 197 20.85 3.72 -22.54
CA GLN A 197 20.68 3.42 -23.97
C GLN A 197 21.38 2.09 -24.29
N LEU A 198 20.64 1.09 -24.81
CA LEU A 198 21.13 -0.26 -25.10
C LEU A 198 21.18 -0.59 -26.61
N GLY A 199 21.16 0.39 -27.46
CA GLY A 199 21.18 0.21 -28.93
C GLY A 199 19.81 -0.14 -29.53
N ASN A 200 19.11 -1.12 -29.00
CA ASN A 200 17.77 -1.53 -29.45
C ASN A 200 16.63 -1.02 -28.59
N CYS A 201 16.91 -0.53 -27.39
CA CYS A 201 15.92 -0.01 -26.47
C CYS A 201 16.57 0.98 -25.48
N THR A 202 15.72 1.71 -24.76
CA THR A 202 16.11 2.56 -23.64
C THR A 202 15.51 2.02 -22.36
N VAL A 203 16.31 1.88 -21.32
CA VAL A 203 15.83 1.54 -19.98
C VAL A 203 15.76 2.80 -19.13
N MET A 204 14.59 3.13 -18.62
CA MET A 204 14.39 4.15 -17.61
C MET A 204 14.47 3.51 -16.22
N HIS A 205 15.44 3.98 -15.45
CA HIS A 205 15.62 3.66 -14.05
C HIS A 205 14.91 4.72 -13.21
N PHE A 206 14.04 4.28 -12.31
CA PHE A 206 13.28 5.15 -11.43
C PHE A 206 13.51 4.74 -9.98
N SER A 207 14.02 5.66 -9.18
CA SER A 207 14.41 5.47 -7.78
C SER A 207 13.78 6.56 -6.94
N ILE A 208 12.99 6.22 -5.90
CA ILE A 208 12.26 7.20 -5.10
C ILE A 208 12.13 6.79 -3.64
N ASP A 209 12.19 7.79 -2.78
CA ASP A 209 11.94 7.66 -1.36
C ASP A 209 10.43 7.66 -1.06
N MET A 210 9.98 6.69 -0.29
CA MET A 210 8.57 6.55 0.07
C MET A 210 8.10 7.56 1.12
N LEU A 211 8.98 8.41 1.63
CA LEU A 211 8.59 9.54 2.48
C LEU A 211 7.71 10.57 1.76
N ILE A 212 7.82 10.67 0.44
CA ILE A 212 7.11 11.68 -0.34
C ILE A 212 6.01 11.11 -1.24
N VAL A 213 5.90 9.80 -1.35
CA VAL A 213 4.95 9.11 -2.23
C VAL A 213 4.46 7.80 -1.61
N ASP A 214 3.26 7.37 -2.00
CA ASP A 214 2.81 6.00 -1.84
C ASP A 214 2.87 5.24 -3.18
N TRP A 215 2.54 3.97 -3.16
CA TRP A 215 2.52 3.13 -4.36
C TRP A 215 1.59 3.66 -5.46
N THR A 216 0.43 4.18 -5.10
CA THR A 216 -0.51 4.80 -6.06
C THR A 216 0.09 6.05 -6.70
N SER A 217 0.78 6.89 -5.91
CA SER A 217 1.47 8.08 -6.40
C SER A 217 2.55 7.74 -7.43
N VAL A 218 3.29 6.66 -7.20
CA VAL A 218 4.31 6.18 -8.17
C VAL A 218 3.67 5.88 -9.52
N TRP A 219 2.55 5.15 -9.54
CA TRP A 219 1.85 4.85 -10.80
C TRP A 219 1.20 6.08 -11.43
N LEU A 220 0.70 7.02 -10.63
CA LEU A 220 0.19 8.31 -11.13
C LEU A 220 1.29 9.09 -11.87
N MET A 221 2.50 9.14 -11.30
CA MET A 221 3.65 9.82 -11.94
C MET A 221 4.08 9.13 -13.24
N LEU A 222 4.22 7.81 -13.23
CA LEU A 222 4.62 7.04 -14.41
C LEU A 222 3.58 7.15 -15.53
N ASN A 223 2.30 7.11 -15.22
CA ASN A 223 1.23 7.31 -16.19
C ASN A 223 1.26 8.73 -16.77
N LYS A 224 1.43 9.76 -15.92
CA LYS A 224 1.60 11.16 -16.39
C LYS A 224 2.83 11.31 -17.28
N PHE A 225 3.95 10.66 -16.93
CA PHE A 225 5.14 10.66 -17.77
C PHE A 225 4.85 10.14 -19.17
N GLU A 226 4.21 8.99 -19.29
CA GLU A 226 3.87 8.42 -20.59
C GLU A 226 2.83 9.25 -21.36
N GLU A 227 1.82 9.75 -20.65
CA GLU A 227 0.82 10.63 -21.22
C GLU A 227 1.47 11.85 -21.87
N TYR A 228 2.36 12.55 -21.17
CA TYR A 228 3.07 13.70 -21.70
C TYR A 228 4.07 13.32 -22.78
N TYR A 229 4.73 12.17 -22.65
CA TYR A 229 5.73 11.74 -23.61
C TYR A 229 5.12 11.40 -24.98
N TYR A 230 3.97 10.73 -25.02
CA TYR A 230 3.39 10.21 -26.24
C TYR A 230 2.26 11.07 -26.82
N ASN A 231 1.54 11.81 -26.00
CA ASN A 231 0.39 12.60 -26.45
C ASN A 231 0.69 14.10 -26.61
N GLY A 232 1.91 14.55 -26.20
CA GLY A 232 2.39 15.92 -26.38
C GLY A 232 1.98 16.88 -25.26
N ASP A 233 2.39 18.16 -25.45
CA ASP A 233 2.25 19.21 -24.42
C ASP A 233 0.85 19.86 -24.34
N ASP A 234 -0.05 19.55 -25.29
CA ASP A 234 -1.38 20.17 -25.39
C ASP A 234 -2.42 19.62 -24.40
N ILE A 235 -2.00 18.73 -23.49
CA ILE A 235 -2.88 18.20 -22.45
C ILE A 235 -3.17 19.33 -21.45
N GLU A 236 -4.44 19.69 -21.36
CA GLU A 236 -4.94 20.70 -20.44
C GLU A 236 -4.47 20.39 -19.01
N LYS A 237 -3.80 21.36 -18.39
CA LYS A 237 -3.29 21.19 -17.02
C LYS A 237 -4.48 21.06 -16.07
N HIS A 238 -4.82 19.87 -15.68
CA HIS A 238 -5.70 19.66 -14.52
C HIS A 238 -4.96 20.07 -13.25
N LYS A 239 -4.92 21.38 -12.99
CA LYS A 239 -4.35 21.91 -11.76
C LYS A 239 -5.26 21.50 -10.59
N LEU A 240 -4.73 20.68 -9.71
CA LEU A 240 -5.40 20.36 -8.46
C LEU A 240 -5.55 21.65 -7.63
N THR A 241 -6.70 21.84 -7.02
CA THR A 241 -6.98 22.98 -6.14
C THR A 241 -6.66 22.69 -4.68
N ILE A 242 -6.37 21.43 -4.34
CA ILE A 242 -5.96 20.98 -3.02
C ILE A 242 -4.55 20.44 -3.05
N THR A 243 -3.85 20.49 -1.91
CA THR A 243 -2.51 19.98 -1.73
C THR A 243 -2.48 18.77 -0.78
N PHE A 244 -1.37 18.04 -0.76
CA PHE A 244 -1.17 16.97 0.24
C PHE A 244 -1.12 17.56 1.66
N ARG A 245 -0.60 18.79 1.83
CA ARG A 245 -0.66 19.51 3.11
C ARG A 245 -2.10 19.72 3.58
N ASP A 246 -2.98 20.21 2.72
CA ASP A 246 -4.40 20.43 3.05
C ASP A 246 -5.09 19.12 3.46
N TYR A 247 -4.78 18.03 2.76
CA TYR A 247 -5.23 16.70 3.15
C TYR A 247 -4.74 16.31 4.54
N MET A 248 -3.44 16.48 4.84
CA MET A 248 -2.87 16.14 6.13
C MET A 248 -3.45 16.98 7.27
N GLU A 249 -3.76 18.25 7.01
CA GLU A 249 -4.44 19.11 8.00
C GLU A 249 -5.88 18.64 8.29
N ALA A 250 -6.63 18.26 7.27
CA ALA A 250 -7.95 17.64 7.44
C ALA A 250 -7.87 16.27 8.14
N TYR A 251 -6.86 15.47 7.81
CA TYR A 251 -6.65 14.15 8.38
C TYR A 251 -6.40 14.17 9.90
N LYS A 252 -5.88 15.27 10.45
CA LYS A 252 -5.69 15.42 11.91
C LYS A 252 -7.00 15.31 12.70
N ASN A 253 -8.14 15.57 12.07
CA ASN A 253 -9.46 15.52 12.71
C ASN A 253 -10.08 14.11 12.65
N ILE A 254 -9.46 13.15 11.96
CA ILE A 254 -9.94 11.75 11.86
C ILE A 254 -10.15 11.12 13.24
N PRO A 255 -9.25 11.28 14.25
CA PRO A 255 -9.44 10.71 15.59
C PRO A 255 -10.72 11.13 16.30
N ASP A 256 -11.30 12.27 15.95
CA ASP A 256 -12.53 12.77 16.56
C ASP A 256 -13.81 12.13 15.96
N THR A 257 -13.67 11.44 14.84
CA THR A 257 -14.80 10.80 14.15
C THR A 257 -15.29 9.53 14.83
N GLN A 258 -16.59 9.24 14.66
CA GLN A 258 -17.18 8.00 15.16
C GLN A 258 -16.54 6.75 14.50
N MET A 259 -16.20 6.85 13.21
CA MET A 259 -15.53 5.75 12.50
C MET A 259 -14.18 5.39 13.11
N TYR A 260 -13.38 6.41 13.48
CA TYR A 260 -12.11 6.17 14.15
C TYR A 260 -12.32 5.58 15.56
N LYS A 261 -13.22 6.15 16.37
CA LYS A 261 -13.55 5.65 17.72
C LYS A 261 -14.03 4.20 17.70
N LYS A 262 -14.80 3.81 16.68
CA LYS A 262 -15.21 2.41 16.46
C LYS A 262 -14.02 1.51 16.16
N ALA A 263 -13.14 1.94 15.26
CA ALA A 263 -11.91 1.22 14.93
C ALA A 263 -10.96 1.12 16.14
N GLU A 264 -10.81 2.20 16.90
CA GLU A 264 -10.02 2.22 18.13
C GLU A 264 -10.55 1.20 19.16
N LYS A 265 -11.86 1.18 19.38
CA LYS A 265 -12.52 0.22 20.28
C LYS A 265 -12.28 -1.22 19.82
N TYR A 266 -12.49 -1.50 18.53
CA TYR A 266 -12.25 -2.83 17.94
C TYR A 266 -10.85 -3.35 18.25
N TRP A 267 -9.83 -2.51 18.06
CA TRP A 267 -8.43 -2.88 18.28
C TRP A 267 -8.09 -2.96 19.77
N LYS A 268 -8.55 -2.03 20.62
CA LYS A 268 -8.30 -2.04 22.06
C LYS A 268 -8.86 -3.30 22.75
N GLU A 269 -10.01 -3.79 22.31
CA GLU A 269 -10.60 -5.03 22.82
C GLU A 269 -9.77 -6.28 22.47
N ARG A 270 -8.98 -6.22 21.38
CA ARG A 270 -8.21 -7.36 20.83
C ARG A 270 -6.72 -7.30 21.12
N ILE A 271 -6.22 -6.15 21.54
CA ILE A 271 -4.77 -5.89 21.64
C ILE A 271 -4.04 -6.87 22.55
N ASN A 272 -4.67 -7.33 23.63
CA ASN A 272 -4.07 -8.28 24.58
C ASN A 272 -3.95 -9.68 23.97
N ASP A 273 -4.86 -10.07 23.07
CA ASP A 273 -4.89 -11.37 22.41
C ASP A 273 -4.11 -11.40 21.07
N LEU A 274 -3.54 -10.27 20.63
CA LEU A 274 -2.74 -10.23 19.41
C LEU A 274 -1.51 -11.12 19.56
N PRO A 275 -1.31 -12.12 18.66
CA PRO A 275 -0.14 -12.97 18.69
C PRO A 275 1.12 -12.23 18.21
N SER A 276 2.29 -12.87 18.35
CA SER A 276 3.53 -12.39 17.73
C SER A 276 3.51 -12.59 16.22
N ALA A 277 4.47 -11.99 15.52
CA ALA A 277 4.76 -12.32 14.12
C ALA A 277 5.19 -13.80 13.97
N PRO A 278 5.21 -14.36 12.74
CA PRO A 278 5.77 -15.66 12.47
C PRO A 278 7.17 -15.80 13.07
N GLN A 279 7.40 -16.85 13.87
CA GLN A 279 8.69 -17.13 14.50
C GLN A 279 9.54 -18.01 13.58
N LEU A 280 10.08 -17.37 12.54
CA LEU A 280 11.02 -18.02 11.62
C LEU A 280 12.44 -18.03 12.19
N PRO A 281 13.33 -18.96 11.74
CA PRO A 281 14.74 -18.93 12.10
C PRO A 281 15.39 -17.64 11.61
N VAL A 282 15.91 -16.83 12.53
CA VAL A 282 16.66 -15.60 12.27
C VAL A 282 18.08 -15.81 12.78
N VAL A 283 19.11 -15.59 11.92
CA VAL A 283 20.51 -15.89 12.24
C VAL A 283 21.38 -14.66 12.47
N GLY A 284 20.90 -13.49 12.13
CA GLY A 284 21.68 -12.26 12.22
C GLY A 284 20.83 -11.01 12.32
N ARG A 285 21.48 -9.84 12.18
CA ARG A 285 20.80 -8.55 12.10
C ARG A 285 20.37 -8.19 10.67
N GLY A 286 20.67 -9.06 9.69
CA GLY A 286 20.48 -8.82 8.28
C GLY A 286 21.47 -7.80 7.70
N GLY A 287 21.71 -7.86 6.39
CA GLY A 287 22.42 -6.87 5.63
C GLY A 287 21.61 -5.58 5.43
N GLN A 288 22.16 -4.68 4.65
CA GLN A 288 21.47 -3.45 4.21
C GLN A 288 20.84 -3.60 2.82
N GLU A 289 21.10 -4.71 2.14
CA GLU A 289 20.56 -5.01 0.82
C GLU A 289 19.38 -5.96 0.94
N PHE A 290 18.53 -5.94 -0.07
CA PHE A 290 17.40 -6.87 -0.23
C PHE A 290 17.61 -7.69 -1.50
N LYS A 291 17.17 -8.94 -1.45
CA LYS A 291 17.14 -9.86 -2.59
C LYS A 291 15.71 -10.08 -3.03
N ARG A 292 15.45 -9.92 -4.32
CA ARG A 292 14.13 -10.16 -4.89
C ARG A 292 13.99 -11.57 -5.43
N PHE A 293 12.88 -12.21 -5.06
CA PHE A 293 12.34 -13.38 -5.70
C PHE A 293 11.07 -12.96 -6.46
N GLU A 294 10.89 -13.44 -7.67
CA GLU A 294 9.78 -13.02 -8.52
C GLU A 294 9.04 -14.23 -9.10
N LEU A 295 7.71 -14.18 -9.08
CA LEU A 295 6.81 -15.09 -9.79
C LEU A 295 5.91 -14.28 -10.72
N ARG A 296 5.86 -14.66 -11.99
CA ARG A 296 4.93 -14.07 -12.97
C ARG A 296 3.90 -15.12 -13.37
N LEU A 297 2.63 -14.79 -13.26
CA LEU A 297 1.53 -15.53 -13.85
C LEU A 297 1.03 -14.80 -15.08
N PRO A 298 1.00 -15.44 -16.27
CA PRO A 298 0.36 -14.88 -17.44
C PRO A 298 -1.10 -14.51 -17.17
N GLU A 299 -1.64 -13.58 -17.95
CA GLU A 299 -3.04 -13.10 -17.80
C GLU A 299 -4.05 -14.25 -17.71
N LYS A 300 -3.92 -15.28 -18.58
CA LYS A 300 -4.79 -16.45 -18.58
C LYS A 300 -4.81 -17.17 -17.24
N ASP A 301 -3.64 -17.39 -16.65
CA ASP A 301 -3.51 -18.13 -15.39
C ASP A 301 -3.99 -17.27 -14.22
N TRP A 302 -3.77 -15.95 -14.27
CA TRP A 302 -4.31 -15.02 -13.29
C TRP A 302 -5.84 -14.92 -13.34
N LEU A 303 -6.43 -14.88 -14.53
CA LEU A 303 -7.90 -14.93 -14.69
C LEU A 303 -8.47 -16.24 -14.16
N PHE A 304 -7.78 -17.37 -14.38
CA PHE A 304 -8.19 -18.65 -13.83
C PHE A 304 -8.09 -18.65 -12.31
N PHE A 305 -6.99 -18.16 -11.72
CA PHE A 305 -6.84 -18.01 -10.27
C PHE A 305 -7.99 -17.19 -9.66
N LYS A 306 -8.31 -16.03 -10.26
CA LYS A 306 -9.46 -15.21 -9.84
C LYS A 306 -10.78 -15.99 -9.87
N SER A 307 -11.00 -16.78 -10.91
CA SER A 307 -12.22 -17.60 -11.01
C SER A 307 -12.28 -18.70 -9.94
N GLN A 308 -11.15 -19.32 -9.57
CA GLN A 308 -11.11 -20.32 -8.51
C GLN A 308 -11.37 -19.68 -7.14
N ALA A 309 -10.77 -18.53 -6.84
CA ALA A 309 -11.04 -17.78 -5.62
C ALA A 309 -12.55 -17.43 -5.50
N GLN A 310 -13.15 -16.97 -6.59
CA GLN A 310 -14.58 -16.68 -6.64
C GLN A 310 -15.46 -17.92 -6.38
N LYS A 311 -15.09 -19.09 -6.92
CA LYS A 311 -15.84 -20.34 -6.71
C LYS A 311 -15.89 -20.78 -5.25
N ILE A 312 -14.85 -20.49 -4.46
CA ILE A 312 -14.83 -20.76 -3.01
C ILE A 312 -15.30 -19.57 -2.18
N GLY A 313 -15.81 -18.50 -2.82
CA GLY A 313 -16.43 -17.35 -2.15
C GLY A 313 -15.44 -16.39 -1.49
N VAL A 314 -14.17 -16.35 -1.94
CA VAL A 314 -13.15 -15.46 -1.39
C VAL A 314 -12.61 -14.48 -2.43
N THR A 315 -12.01 -13.39 -1.97
CA THR A 315 -11.29 -12.46 -2.84
C THR A 315 -9.96 -13.07 -3.30
N PRO A 316 -9.48 -12.75 -4.50
CA PRO A 316 -8.14 -13.16 -4.94
C PRO A 316 -7.04 -12.76 -3.96
N VAL A 317 -7.14 -11.57 -3.36
CA VAL A 317 -6.19 -11.08 -2.36
C VAL A 317 -6.18 -11.97 -1.11
N ALA A 318 -7.35 -12.37 -0.61
CA ALA A 318 -7.42 -13.28 0.54
C ALA A 318 -6.78 -14.65 0.24
N ALA A 319 -6.98 -15.18 -0.98
CA ALA A 319 -6.32 -16.42 -1.41
C ALA A 319 -4.79 -16.26 -1.48
N LEU A 320 -4.28 -15.11 -1.97
CA LEU A 320 -2.85 -14.80 -1.99
C LEU A 320 -2.26 -14.65 -0.58
N VAL A 321 -2.95 -13.94 0.34
CA VAL A 321 -2.56 -13.85 1.76
C VAL A 321 -2.52 -15.23 2.41
N THR A 322 -3.50 -16.09 2.10
CA THR A 322 -3.55 -17.47 2.62
C THR A 322 -2.36 -18.30 2.12
N ALA A 323 -2.01 -18.17 0.84
CA ALA A 323 -0.84 -18.86 0.29
C ALA A 323 0.46 -18.36 0.95
N TYR A 324 0.60 -17.04 1.12
CA TYR A 324 1.74 -16.41 1.79
C TYR A 324 1.86 -16.89 3.24
N SER A 325 0.79 -16.76 4.02
CA SER A 325 0.77 -17.18 5.42
C SER A 325 1.07 -18.67 5.59
N SER A 326 0.58 -19.50 4.68
CA SER A 326 0.83 -20.95 4.71
C SER A 326 2.29 -21.29 4.38
N ALA A 327 2.96 -20.51 3.52
CA ALA A 327 4.38 -20.70 3.24
C ALA A 327 5.24 -20.34 4.47
N LEU A 328 4.92 -19.22 5.15
CA LEU A 328 5.60 -18.82 6.39
C LEU A 328 5.34 -19.81 7.52
N GLU A 329 4.10 -20.28 7.68
CA GLU A 329 3.70 -21.24 8.72
C GLU A 329 4.52 -22.52 8.68
N ARG A 330 4.87 -23.00 7.49
CA ARG A 330 5.63 -24.26 7.32
C ARG A 330 6.99 -24.22 8.02
N PHE A 331 7.57 -23.06 8.16
CA PHE A 331 8.88 -22.83 8.77
C PHE A 331 8.82 -22.09 10.11
N SER A 332 7.62 -21.69 10.53
CA SER A 332 7.40 -20.99 11.79
C SER A 332 7.11 -21.96 12.94
N THR A 333 7.60 -21.63 14.14
CA THR A 333 7.30 -22.41 15.36
C THR A 333 5.89 -22.13 15.89
N ASN A 334 5.32 -20.94 15.62
CA ASN A 334 3.94 -20.63 15.98
C ASN A 334 3.00 -20.79 14.78
N LYS A 335 1.79 -21.28 15.03
CA LYS A 335 0.74 -21.51 14.04
C LYS A 335 -0.32 -20.42 14.02
N ARG A 336 -0.32 -19.54 15.03
CA ARG A 336 -1.14 -18.36 15.12
C ARG A 336 -0.21 -17.15 15.21
N PHE A 337 -0.33 -16.22 14.27
CA PHE A 337 0.59 -15.09 14.13
C PHE A 337 -0.06 -13.90 13.45
N ILE A 338 0.62 -12.75 13.50
CA ILE A 338 0.23 -11.53 12.80
C ILE A 338 1.05 -11.38 11.52
N LEU A 339 0.38 -10.94 10.45
CA LEU A 339 1.00 -10.32 9.30
C LEU A 339 0.68 -8.83 9.25
N ASN A 340 1.61 -8.07 8.70
CA ASN A 340 1.45 -6.65 8.44
C ASN A 340 0.92 -6.44 7.01
N LEU A 341 -0.22 -5.79 6.87
CA LEU A 341 -0.80 -5.44 5.58
C LEU A 341 -0.51 -3.98 5.27
N THR A 342 0.11 -3.71 4.13
CA THR A 342 0.17 -2.36 3.59
C THR A 342 -1.20 -1.98 3.05
N THR A 343 -1.76 -0.91 3.58
CA THR A 343 -3.04 -0.34 3.17
C THR A 343 -2.87 1.11 2.74
N LEU A 344 -3.86 1.67 2.08
CA LEU A 344 -3.89 3.07 1.69
C LEU A 344 -5.03 3.79 2.40
N ASN A 345 -4.71 4.86 3.10
CA ASN A 345 -5.69 5.73 3.76
C ASN A 345 -5.95 7.00 2.92
N ARG A 346 -6.16 6.82 1.61
CA ARG A 346 -6.68 7.88 0.74
C ARG A 346 -8.17 8.06 1.03
N MET A 347 -8.47 8.76 2.14
CA MET A 347 -9.85 9.07 2.51
C MET A 347 -10.49 9.96 1.44
N PRO A 348 -11.69 9.64 0.95
CA PRO A 348 -12.35 10.40 -0.11
C PRO A 348 -12.97 11.70 0.45
N LEU A 349 -12.13 12.55 1.06
CA LEU A 349 -12.52 13.85 1.64
C LEU A 349 -12.81 14.88 0.54
N ASP A 350 -12.19 14.70 -0.63
CA ASP A 350 -12.41 15.44 -1.86
C ASP A 350 -12.17 14.52 -3.06
N GLU A 351 -12.81 14.76 -4.19
CA GLU A 351 -12.64 13.94 -5.40
C GLU A 351 -11.21 13.98 -5.96
N GLN A 352 -10.48 15.06 -5.72
CA GLN A 352 -9.11 15.25 -6.20
C GLN A 352 -8.08 14.42 -5.39
N VAL A 353 -8.42 13.93 -4.19
CA VAL A 353 -7.50 13.12 -3.35
C VAL A 353 -6.97 11.91 -4.11
N LYS A 354 -7.76 11.31 -5.00
CA LYS A 354 -7.33 10.19 -5.85
C LYS A 354 -6.17 10.52 -6.79
N SER A 355 -5.99 11.81 -7.12
CA SER A 355 -4.97 12.33 -8.06
C SER A 355 -3.82 13.04 -7.35
N LEU A 356 -3.87 13.22 -6.02
CA LEU A 356 -2.78 13.80 -5.25
C LEU A 356 -1.57 12.88 -5.21
N ILE A 357 -0.38 13.47 -5.37
CA ILE A 357 0.90 12.81 -5.07
C ILE A 357 1.21 13.06 -3.59
N GLY A 358 1.55 11.99 -2.85
CA GLY A 358 1.87 12.03 -1.43
C GLY A 358 1.93 10.63 -0.83
N ASP A 359 2.39 10.50 0.41
CA ASP A 359 2.38 9.24 1.14
C ASP A 359 1.11 9.05 1.97
N PHE A 360 0.15 8.34 1.41
CA PHE A 360 -1.09 7.91 2.08
C PHE A 360 -0.98 6.48 2.62
N THR A 361 0.21 5.94 2.68
CA THR A 361 0.43 4.58 3.19
C THR A 361 -0.04 4.47 4.63
N SER A 362 -0.66 3.36 4.94
CA SER A 362 -1.03 2.95 6.27
C SER A 362 -0.77 1.47 6.45
N LEU A 363 -0.80 1.02 7.69
CA LEU A 363 -0.63 -0.38 8.04
C LEU A 363 -1.89 -0.90 8.72
N SER A 364 -2.22 -2.15 8.45
CA SER A 364 -3.24 -2.89 9.18
C SER A 364 -2.69 -4.26 9.57
N LEU A 365 -3.13 -4.80 10.70
CA LEU A 365 -2.63 -6.06 11.22
C LEU A 365 -3.67 -7.15 10.99
N ILE A 366 -3.29 -8.23 10.31
CA ILE A 366 -4.17 -9.39 10.16
C ILE A 366 -3.67 -10.55 11.00
N THR A 367 -4.52 -11.07 11.88
CA THR A 367 -4.25 -12.31 12.60
C THR A 367 -4.59 -13.50 11.72
N ILE A 368 -3.62 -14.37 11.54
CA ILE A 368 -3.78 -15.65 10.86
C ILE A 368 -3.77 -16.75 11.94
N ASP A 369 -4.77 -17.63 11.91
CA ASP A 369 -4.84 -18.79 12.79
C ASP A 369 -4.89 -20.08 11.97
N ASN A 370 -3.74 -20.71 11.86
CA ASN A 370 -3.55 -21.97 11.12
C ASN A 370 -3.56 -23.20 12.03
N ARG A 371 -4.06 -23.09 13.26
CA ARG A 371 -4.19 -24.24 14.17
C ARG A 371 -5.33 -25.14 13.71
N GLY A 372 -5.12 -26.47 13.80
CA GLY A 372 -6.11 -27.47 13.38
C GLY A 372 -6.00 -27.87 11.89
N ASP A 373 -6.67 -28.94 11.57
CA ASP A 373 -6.69 -29.53 10.22
C ASP A 373 -7.75 -28.81 9.35
N MET A 374 -7.35 -27.75 8.70
CA MET A 374 -8.20 -27.00 7.77
C MET A 374 -7.66 -27.10 6.35
N THR A 375 -8.57 -27.29 5.40
CA THR A 375 -8.26 -27.19 3.97
C THR A 375 -7.86 -25.77 3.59
N PHE A 376 -7.18 -25.60 2.46
CA PHE A 376 -6.85 -24.28 1.92
C PHE A 376 -8.11 -23.39 1.77
N SER A 377 -9.21 -23.95 1.28
CA SER A 377 -10.48 -23.21 1.09
C SER A 377 -11.05 -22.70 2.42
N GLN A 378 -10.98 -23.49 3.49
CA GLN A 378 -11.42 -23.07 4.82
C GLN A 378 -10.53 -21.96 5.37
N ARG A 379 -9.19 -22.13 5.29
CA ARG A 379 -8.23 -21.08 5.69
C ARG A 379 -8.42 -19.78 4.88
N ALA A 380 -8.67 -19.90 3.57
CA ALA A 380 -8.92 -18.74 2.72
C ALA A 380 -10.23 -18.02 3.09
N ALA A 381 -11.27 -18.76 3.46
CA ALA A 381 -12.53 -18.18 3.93
C ALA A 381 -12.35 -17.42 5.25
N ASP A 382 -11.62 -17.99 6.21
CA ASP A 382 -11.30 -17.33 7.49
C ASP A 382 -10.43 -16.09 7.28
N THR A 383 -9.39 -16.20 6.43
CA THR A 383 -8.54 -15.06 6.04
C THR A 383 -9.36 -13.96 5.39
N ASN A 384 -10.28 -14.31 4.48
CA ASN A 384 -11.13 -13.36 3.80
C ASN A 384 -12.05 -12.61 4.78
N LYS A 385 -12.65 -13.31 5.73
CA LYS A 385 -13.47 -12.71 6.79
C LYS A 385 -12.63 -11.74 7.63
N THR A 386 -11.49 -12.19 8.15
CA THR A 386 -10.60 -11.36 8.98
C THR A 386 -10.07 -10.15 8.21
N LEU A 387 -9.76 -10.32 6.91
CA LEU A 387 -9.32 -9.22 6.05
C LEU A 387 -10.38 -8.10 5.96
N PHE A 388 -11.65 -8.46 5.75
CA PHE A 388 -12.73 -7.46 5.73
C PHE A 388 -12.91 -6.77 7.09
N GLU A 389 -12.88 -7.52 8.19
CA GLU A 389 -12.97 -6.94 9.54
C GLU A 389 -11.84 -5.93 9.80
N VAL A 390 -10.61 -6.27 9.41
CA VAL A 390 -9.43 -5.40 9.57
C VAL A 390 -9.55 -4.16 8.70
N LEU A 391 -9.98 -4.31 7.44
CA LEU A 391 -10.14 -3.18 6.52
C LEU A 391 -11.27 -2.24 6.95
N ASP A 392 -12.35 -2.75 7.54
CA ASP A 392 -13.42 -1.92 8.11
C ASP A 392 -12.94 -1.10 9.32
N ASN A 393 -11.90 -1.57 10.03
CA ASN A 393 -11.32 -0.91 11.19
C ASN A 393 -9.91 -0.32 10.95
N ARG A 394 -9.55 -0.03 9.68
CA ARG A 394 -8.22 0.44 9.29
C ARG A 394 -7.86 1.86 9.73
N LEU A 395 -8.86 2.65 10.16
CA LEU A 395 -8.62 4.03 10.60
C LEU A 395 -7.80 4.10 11.89
N TYR A 396 -7.93 3.12 12.79
CA TYR A 396 -6.97 2.91 13.86
C TYR A 396 -5.86 2.02 13.33
N THR A 397 -4.76 2.63 12.96
CA THR A 397 -3.71 2.03 12.13
C THR A 397 -2.90 0.97 12.87
N GLY A 398 -2.25 0.08 12.12
CA GLY A 398 -1.32 -0.91 12.69
C GLY A 398 -0.17 -0.25 13.48
N MET A 399 0.21 1.00 13.15
CA MET A 399 1.19 1.77 13.91
C MET A 399 0.67 2.16 15.29
N GLU A 400 -0.60 2.56 15.39
CA GLU A 400 -1.25 2.88 16.66
C GLU A 400 -1.41 1.63 17.52
N VAL A 401 -1.83 0.52 16.90
CA VAL A 401 -1.91 -0.80 17.58
C VAL A 401 -0.55 -1.20 18.13
N ALA A 402 0.53 -1.10 17.33
CA ALA A 402 1.88 -1.45 17.75
C ALA A 402 2.38 -0.57 18.89
N ARG A 403 2.10 0.74 18.83
CA ARG A 403 2.45 1.70 19.89
C ARG A 403 1.73 1.36 21.19
N GLU A 404 0.43 1.10 21.12
CA GLU A 404 -0.37 0.75 22.30
C GLU A 404 0.05 -0.61 22.87
N LYS A 405 0.30 -1.62 22.04
CA LYS A 405 0.81 -2.92 22.48
C LYS A 405 2.15 -2.80 23.20
N THR A 406 3.07 -1.98 22.69
CA THR A 406 4.36 -1.69 23.33
C THR A 406 4.17 -0.98 24.68
N ARG A 407 3.21 -0.04 24.77
CA ARG A 407 2.92 0.71 26.01
C ARG A 407 2.36 -0.19 27.13
N LEU A 408 1.60 -1.22 26.75
CA LEU A 408 1.04 -2.19 27.72
C LEU A 408 2.09 -3.11 28.37
N GLY A 409 3.37 -2.99 27.98
CA GLY A 409 4.48 -3.46 28.79
C GLY A 409 4.72 -4.97 28.81
N THR A 410 4.51 -5.66 27.70
CA THR A 410 4.82 -7.09 27.60
C THR A 410 6.31 -7.40 27.43
N GLY A 411 7.20 -6.40 27.59
CA GLY A 411 8.67 -6.56 27.61
C GLY A 411 9.32 -6.81 26.24
N ASP A 412 8.63 -7.44 25.30
CA ASP A 412 9.12 -7.72 23.97
C ASP A 412 8.74 -6.60 22.99
N LYS A 413 9.69 -6.20 22.14
CA LYS A 413 9.41 -5.28 21.05
C LYS A 413 8.38 -5.90 20.11
N PHE A 414 7.29 -5.19 19.85
CA PHE A 414 6.27 -5.62 18.92
C PHE A 414 6.74 -5.37 17.48
N LEU A 415 7.47 -6.34 16.93
CA LEU A 415 8.03 -6.28 15.58
C LEU A 415 7.09 -6.96 14.57
N MET A 416 6.86 -6.33 13.43
CA MET A 416 5.97 -6.80 12.36
C MET A 416 6.74 -6.97 11.03
N PRO A 417 7.70 -7.91 10.95
CA PRO A 417 8.69 -7.93 9.88
C PRO A 417 8.22 -8.61 8.60
N TYR A 418 7.02 -9.20 8.59
CA TYR A 418 6.46 -9.91 7.45
C TYR A 418 5.28 -9.13 6.90
N VAL A 419 5.50 -8.53 5.74
CA VAL A 419 4.56 -7.60 5.10
C VAL A 419 3.90 -8.26 3.90
N PHE A 420 2.66 -7.91 3.68
CA PHE A 420 1.94 -8.21 2.46
C PHE A 420 1.39 -6.90 1.87
N THR A 421 1.85 -6.58 0.67
CA THR A 421 1.49 -5.36 -0.06
C THR A 421 0.70 -5.74 -1.32
N SER A 422 -0.54 -5.28 -1.45
CA SER A 422 -1.38 -5.56 -2.61
C SER A 422 -1.75 -4.29 -3.36
N SER A 423 -1.45 -4.28 -4.65
CA SER A 423 -1.97 -3.32 -5.62
C SER A 423 -2.91 -3.96 -6.65
N VAL A 424 -3.43 -5.15 -6.35
CA VAL A 424 -4.39 -5.86 -7.21
C VAL A 424 -5.64 -5.00 -7.39
N GLY A 425 -5.98 -4.72 -8.66
CA GLY A 425 -7.10 -3.88 -9.05
C GLY A 425 -6.86 -2.37 -8.96
N LEU A 426 -5.69 -1.90 -8.49
CA LEU A 426 -5.36 -0.48 -8.45
C LEU A 426 -4.91 0.06 -9.82
N ILE A 427 -4.30 -0.78 -10.64
CA ILE A 427 -3.86 -0.44 -11.99
C ILE A 427 -5.00 -0.73 -12.96
N ASN A 428 -6.10 0.03 -12.84
CA ASN A 428 -7.23 -0.15 -13.74
C ASN A 428 -6.96 0.43 -15.12
N ASN A 429 -7.12 -0.45 -16.11
CA ASN A 429 -6.81 -0.30 -17.52
C ASN A 429 -7.61 0.77 -18.28
N GLU A 430 -8.64 1.39 -17.69
CA GLU A 430 -9.48 2.37 -18.36
C GLU A 430 -9.03 3.83 -18.15
N GLN A 431 -8.33 4.10 -17.03
CA GLN A 431 -7.80 5.43 -16.71
C GLN A 431 -6.29 5.55 -16.98
N SER A 432 -5.56 4.46 -16.92
CA SER A 432 -4.19 4.38 -17.40
C SER A 432 -4.23 3.77 -18.80
N GLY A 433 -4.01 4.55 -19.84
CA GLY A 433 -3.67 4.01 -21.13
C GLY A 433 -2.64 2.88 -20.92
N ALA A 434 -2.70 1.79 -21.69
CA ALA A 434 -1.76 0.69 -21.52
C ALA A 434 -0.34 1.27 -21.49
N MET A 435 0.36 1.16 -20.33
CA MET A 435 1.75 1.61 -20.24
C MET A 435 2.54 1.01 -21.39
N LYS A 436 3.29 1.86 -22.10
CA LYS A 436 4.18 1.44 -23.18
C LYS A 436 5.50 0.92 -22.63
N GLY A 437 5.91 1.45 -21.47
CA GLY A 437 7.08 0.96 -20.76
C GLY A 437 6.86 -0.46 -20.23
N ARG A 438 7.71 -1.39 -20.65
CA ARG A 438 7.71 -2.76 -20.16
C ARG A 438 8.45 -2.85 -18.84
N TYR A 439 7.75 -3.18 -17.75
CA TYR A 439 8.39 -3.41 -16.46
C TYR A 439 9.39 -4.57 -16.54
N ARG A 440 10.67 -4.30 -16.27
CA ARG A 440 11.77 -5.28 -16.25
C ARG A 440 11.97 -5.89 -14.88
N GLY A 441 11.80 -5.10 -13.83
CA GLY A 441 12.06 -5.50 -12.47
C GLY A 441 12.27 -4.31 -11.55
N GLY A 442 12.76 -4.56 -10.37
CA GLY A 442 13.03 -3.55 -9.36
C GLY A 442 13.37 -4.17 -8.03
N ILE A 443 13.44 -3.35 -7.01
CA ILE A 443 13.61 -3.76 -5.60
C ILE A 443 12.95 -2.72 -4.72
N SER A 444 12.33 -3.15 -3.63
CA SER A 444 11.95 -2.26 -2.54
C SER A 444 12.69 -2.64 -1.26
N GLN A 445 12.86 -1.67 -0.39
CA GLN A 445 13.41 -1.90 0.92
C GLN A 445 12.65 -1.08 1.95
N THR A 446 12.46 -1.66 3.12
CA THR A 446 11.76 -1.01 4.23
C THR A 446 12.47 -1.35 5.54
N PRO A 447 12.75 -0.37 6.40
CA PRO A 447 13.32 -0.62 7.72
C PRO A 447 12.46 -1.61 8.53
N GLN A 448 13.12 -2.50 9.29
CA GLN A 448 12.48 -3.50 10.16
C GLN A 448 11.64 -4.58 9.42
N VAL A 449 11.62 -4.58 8.10
CA VAL A 449 10.98 -5.62 7.29
C VAL A 449 11.99 -6.69 6.94
N PHE A 450 11.61 -7.96 7.07
CA PHE A 450 12.41 -9.13 6.70
C PHE A 450 11.96 -9.70 5.36
N ILE A 451 10.65 -9.73 5.13
CA ILE A 451 10.03 -10.13 3.86
C ILE A 451 8.87 -9.18 3.56
N ASP A 452 8.90 -8.56 2.40
CA ASP A 452 7.75 -7.85 1.81
C ASP A 452 7.26 -8.65 0.60
N CYS A 453 6.06 -9.23 0.73
CA CYS A 453 5.36 -9.93 -0.34
C CYS A 453 4.47 -8.92 -1.07
N GLN A 454 4.88 -8.51 -2.25
CA GLN A 454 4.17 -7.54 -3.09
C GLN A 454 3.44 -8.24 -4.23
N VAL A 455 2.17 -7.92 -4.41
CA VAL A 455 1.36 -8.45 -5.50
C VAL A 455 0.75 -7.32 -6.32
N MET A 456 0.92 -7.39 -7.64
CA MET A 456 0.38 -6.42 -8.59
C MET A 456 -0.16 -7.10 -9.84
N ASP A 457 -1.27 -6.62 -10.35
CA ASP A 457 -1.86 -7.13 -11.58
C ASP A 457 -2.04 -6.05 -12.65
N GLY A 458 -2.12 -6.52 -13.89
CA GLY A 458 -2.33 -5.69 -15.04
C GLY A 458 -2.65 -6.54 -16.27
N LYS A 459 -2.59 -5.97 -17.47
CA LYS A 459 -2.75 -6.72 -18.73
C LYS A 459 -1.71 -7.82 -18.94
N TRP A 460 -0.59 -7.73 -18.24
CA TRP A 460 0.46 -8.77 -18.26
C TRP A 460 0.16 -9.98 -17.37
N GLY A 461 -0.94 -9.95 -16.60
CA GLY A 461 -1.29 -10.97 -15.61
C GLY A 461 -1.00 -10.54 -14.19
N LEU A 462 -0.40 -11.41 -13.37
CA LEU A 462 -0.01 -11.13 -11.98
C LEU A 462 1.52 -11.20 -11.84
N ILE A 463 2.09 -10.22 -11.18
CA ILE A 463 3.48 -10.23 -10.72
C ILE A 463 3.48 -10.29 -9.21
N ILE A 464 4.25 -11.22 -8.66
CA ILE A 464 4.46 -11.39 -7.22
C ILE A 464 5.96 -11.25 -6.96
N ASN A 465 6.31 -10.33 -6.08
CA ASN A 465 7.69 -10.11 -5.63
C ASN A 465 7.79 -10.40 -4.15
N TRP A 466 8.82 -11.12 -3.74
CA TRP A 466 9.29 -11.15 -2.35
C TRP A 466 10.60 -10.39 -2.29
N ASP A 467 10.60 -9.25 -1.62
CA ASP A 467 11.82 -8.54 -1.26
C ASP A 467 12.25 -9.00 0.13
N VAL A 468 13.32 -9.75 0.16
CA VAL A 468 13.83 -10.40 1.37
C VAL A 468 15.12 -9.72 1.80
N ARG A 469 15.19 -9.30 3.07
CA ARG A 469 16.39 -8.70 3.63
C ARG A 469 17.51 -9.72 3.62
N ASP A 470 18.64 -9.34 3.05
CA ASP A 470 19.80 -10.21 2.94
C ASP A 470 20.38 -10.57 4.32
N ASP A 471 21.01 -11.74 4.43
CA ASP A 471 21.64 -12.26 5.65
C ASP A 471 20.77 -12.31 6.93
N ILE A 472 19.44 -12.17 6.83
CA ILE A 472 18.55 -12.26 7.99
C ILE A 472 18.19 -13.70 8.32
N PHE A 473 18.08 -14.57 7.31
CA PHE A 473 17.70 -15.97 7.43
C PHE A 473 18.88 -16.91 7.19
N PRO A 474 18.80 -18.19 7.66
CA PRO A 474 19.71 -19.23 7.22
C PRO A 474 19.74 -19.36 5.70
N GLN A 475 20.91 -19.62 5.15
CA GLN A 475 21.10 -19.79 3.71
C GLN A 475 20.14 -20.83 3.12
N GLY A 476 19.49 -20.50 2.01
CA GLY A 476 18.54 -21.35 1.30
C GLY A 476 17.14 -21.42 1.91
N LEU A 477 16.90 -20.78 3.07
CA LEU A 477 15.56 -20.73 3.65
C LEU A 477 14.58 -19.85 2.86
N PRO A 478 14.96 -18.62 2.47
CA PRO A 478 14.08 -17.78 1.63
C PRO A 478 13.69 -18.44 0.31
N GLU A 479 14.65 -19.09 -0.35
CA GLU A 479 14.45 -19.83 -1.60
C GLU A 479 13.37 -20.90 -1.43
N ARG A 480 13.48 -21.74 -0.39
CA ARG A 480 12.50 -22.81 -0.10
C ARG A 480 11.14 -22.27 0.27
N MET A 481 11.07 -21.18 1.03
CA MET A 481 9.80 -20.55 1.37
C MET A 481 9.11 -20.00 0.11
N PHE A 482 9.87 -19.34 -0.76
CA PHE A 482 9.34 -18.78 -2.00
C PHE A 482 8.93 -19.86 -3.01
N GLU A 483 9.68 -20.95 -3.10
CA GLU A 483 9.33 -22.12 -3.92
C GLU A 483 7.99 -22.72 -3.46
N LEU A 484 7.86 -23.00 -2.17
CA LEU A 484 6.61 -23.52 -1.59
C LEU A 484 5.42 -22.58 -1.83
N PHE A 485 5.63 -21.28 -1.67
CA PHE A 485 4.61 -20.28 -1.99
C PHE A 485 4.23 -20.30 -3.46
N SER A 486 5.22 -20.33 -4.35
CA SER A 486 5.02 -20.35 -5.81
C SER A 486 4.27 -21.60 -6.27
N ASP A 487 4.58 -22.76 -5.69
CA ASP A 487 3.90 -24.02 -5.99
C ASP A 487 2.43 -23.98 -5.57
N ARG A 488 2.12 -23.37 -4.41
CA ARG A 488 0.74 -23.19 -3.97
C ARG A 488 -0.04 -22.26 -4.91
N ILE A 489 0.56 -21.16 -5.34
CA ILE A 489 -0.07 -20.25 -6.32
C ILE A 489 -0.32 -20.99 -7.64
N ARG A 490 0.66 -21.75 -8.13
CA ARG A 490 0.50 -22.56 -9.36
C ARG A 490 -0.55 -23.63 -9.18
N ALA A 491 -0.59 -24.34 -8.05
CA ALA A 491 -1.59 -25.35 -7.76
C ALA A 491 -3.01 -24.78 -7.83
N VAL A 492 -3.25 -23.62 -7.23
CA VAL A 492 -4.55 -22.90 -7.35
C VAL A 492 -4.85 -22.51 -8.79
N SER A 493 -3.81 -22.18 -9.59
CA SER A 493 -3.95 -21.78 -11.00
C SER A 493 -4.15 -22.94 -11.97
N TYR A 494 -3.81 -24.18 -11.59
CA TYR A 494 -3.87 -25.34 -12.51
C TYR A 494 -4.80 -26.45 -12.05
N THR A 495 -5.16 -26.52 -10.76
CA THR A 495 -6.03 -27.56 -10.23
C THR A 495 -7.42 -27.01 -9.89
N HIS A 496 -8.46 -27.84 -10.11
CA HIS A 496 -9.74 -27.56 -9.51
C HIS A 496 -9.59 -27.65 -7.99
N LEU A 497 -9.79 -26.58 -7.25
CA LEU A 497 -9.92 -26.60 -5.79
C LEU A 497 -11.13 -27.47 -5.44
N ARG A 498 -10.95 -28.78 -5.40
CA ARG A 498 -11.97 -29.74 -4.96
C ARG A 498 -11.93 -29.85 -3.44
N ALA A 499 -13.11 -30.02 -2.87
CA ALA A 499 -13.36 -30.15 -1.43
C ALA A 499 -12.69 -31.40 -0.78
N HIS A 500 -11.81 -32.11 -1.46
CA HIS A 500 -11.24 -33.39 -1.04
C HIS A 500 -9.72 -33.46 -1.13
N GLU A 501 -9.02 -32.33 -1.10
CA GLU A 501 -7.56 -32.39 -1.01
C GLU A 501 -7.17 -32.63 0.46
N THR A 502 -6.60 -33.82 0.71
CA THR A 502 -6.01 -34.17 2.00
C THR A 502 -4.79 -33.27 2.29
N PRO A 503 -4.49 -32.95 3.57
CA PRO A 503 -3.37 -32.08 3.95
C PRO A 503 -1.98 -32.54 3.45
N GLU A 504 -1.87 -33.76 2.92
CA GLU A 504 -0.62 -34.38 2.49
C GLU A 504 -0.14 -33.97 1.09
N HIS A 505 -0.97 -33.27 0.29
CA HIS A 505 -0.68 -32.93 -1.11
C HIS A 505 -0.68 -31.42 -1.41
N LEU A 506 -0.59 -30.55 -0.36
CA LEU A 506 -0.48 -29.09 -0.53
C LEU A 506 0.72 -28.51 0.23
#